data_db9c41675cdd37aad0cda0c1f3d86e0c
#
_entry.id   db9c41675cdd37aad0cda0c1f3d86e0c
#
_cell.length_a   1.000
_cell.length_b   1.000
_cell.length_c   1.000
_cell.angle_alpha   90.00
_cell.angle_beta   90.00
_cell.angle_gamma   90.00
#
_symmetry.space_group_name_H-M   'P 1'
#
loop_
_entity.id
_entity.type
_entity.pdbx_description
1 polymer ?
#
loop_
_entity_poly.entity_id
_entity_poly.type
_entity_poly.pdbx_seq_one_letter_code
_entity_poly.pdbx_strand_id
1 'polypeptide(L)'
;MKLKYSNCFVIIGFFFTTFFLGSVFVVASYGVMNQNLLQSTTGGSLEVNITTSPEVIAPNKEVKFKINFLEPDTDKIQVHVDYDFQVLKNGEEVFSAAKQINQPLLHTAEGSVTIPFMFSSPGSYSIKIPVLGINFIPINPEYAEFKFVIN
;
A
#
# COMPACT_ATOMS: atom_id res chain seq x y z
N MET A 1 -31.13 72.15 -55.74
CA MET A 1 -29.78 71.93 -55.33
C MET A 1 -29.85 70.90 -54.18
N LYS A 2 -29.62 69.57 -54.44
CA LYS A 2 -29.76 68.48 -53.45
C LYS A 2 -28.40 67.94 -53.16
N LEU A 3 -27.97 68.08 -51.90
CA LEU A 3 -26.72 67.46 -51.35
C LEU A 3 -26.99 66.03 -51.08
N LYS A 4 -26.15 65.17 -51.64
CA LYS A 4 -26.14 63.74 -51.46
C LYS A 4 -25.10 63.38 -50.34
N TYR A 5 -25.58 62.92 -49.22
CA TYR A 5 -24.68 62.37 -48.16
C TYR A 5 -24.32 60.92 -48.46
N SER A 6 -23.04 60.67 -48.57
CA SER A 6 -22.49 59.34 -48.71
C SER A 6 -22.20 58.74 -47.30
N ASN A 7 -22.90 57.68 -46.97
CA ASN A 7 -22.65 56.96 -45.72
C ASN A 7 -21.41 56.10 -45.87
N CYS A 8 -20.33 56.42 -45.13
CA CYS A 8 -19.16 55.60 -44.99
C CYS A 8 -19.40 54.67 -43.80
N PHE A 9 -19.63 53.39 -44.08
CA PHE A 9 -19.76 52.33 -43.07
C PHE A 9 -18.37 51.88 -42.67
N VAL A 10 -17.91 52.23 -41.46
CA VAL A 10 -16.69 51.72 -40.88
C VAL A 10 -17.05 50.39 -40.15
N ILE A 11 -16.60 49.25 -40.68
CA ILE A 11 -16.72 47.95 -40.06
C ILE A 11 -15.54 47.82 -39.10
N ILE A 12 -15.79 47.96 -37.79
CA ILE A 12 -14.80 47.61 -36.74
C ILE A 12 -14.89 46.12 -36.50
N GLY A 13 -13.91 45.40 -37.05
CA GLY A 13 -13.74 43.96 -36.77
C GLY A 13 -13.20 43.75 -35.36
N PHE A 14 -14.04 43.21 -34.49
CA PHE A 14 -13.62 42.71 -33.18
C PHE A 14 -12.90 41.37 -33.36
N PHE A 15 -11.59 41.37 -33.23
CA PHE A 15 -10.80 40.11 -33.06
C PHE A 15 -11.00 39.59 -31.64
N PHE A 16 -11.85 38.57 -31.48
CA PHE A 16 -11.92 37.79 -30.26
C PHE A 16 -10.73 36.80 -30.23
N THR A 17 -9.68 37.17 -29.53
CA THR A 17 -8.62 36.21 -29.18
C THR A 17 -9.14 35.35 -28.02
N THR A 18 -9.58 34.12 -28.31
CA THR A 18 -9.86 33.09 -27.29
C THR A 18 -8.55 32.61 -26.68
N PHE A 19 -8.26 33.07 -25.47
CA PHE A 19 -7.18 32.59 -24.65
C PHE A 19 -7.59 31.21 -24.08
N PHE A 20 -7.07 30.12 -24.66
CA PHE A 20 -7.28 28.77 -24.17
C PHE A 20 -6.39 28.61 -22.94
N LEU A 21 -6.94 28.81 -21.72
CA LEU A 21 -6.30 28.44 -20.47
C LEU A 21 -6.32 26.90 -20.40
N GLY A 22 -5.23 26.27 -20.83
CA GLY A 22 -4.98 24.87 -20.61
C GLY A 22 -4.85 24.60 -19.12
N SER A 23 -5.87 24.02 -18.50
CA SER A 23 -5.80 23.53 -17.12
C SER A 23 -4.82 22.36 -17.07
N VAL A 24 -3.64 22.59 -16.52
CA VAL A 24 -2.70 21.51 -16.18
C VAL A 24 -3.27 20.80 -14.96
N PHE A 25 -3.88 19.63 -15.16
CA PHE A 25 -4.23 18.75 -14.05
C PHE A 25 -2.95 18.12 -13.51
N VAL A 26 -2.44 18.66 -12.41
CA VAL A 26 -1.42 17.96 -11.63
C VAL A 26 -2.12 16.81 -10.90
N VAL A 27 -2.00 15.60 -11.43
CA VAL A 27 -2.40 14.40 -10.69
C VAL A 27 -1.37 14.21 -9.59
N ALA A 28 -1.72 14.62 -8.37
CA ALA A 28 -0.94 14.26 -7.19
C ALA A 28 -1.04 12.75 -7.01
N SER A 29 0.07 12.04 -7.20
CA SER A 29 0.18 10.63 -6.82
C SER A 29 0.15 10.57 -5.29
N TYR A 30 -1.01 10.27 -4.73
CA TYR A 30 -1.11 9.98 -3.30
C TYR A 30 -0.46 8.62 -3.08
N GLY A 31 0.78 8.62 -2.58
CA GLY A 31 1.38 7.43 -1.98
C GLY A 31 0.48 6.96 -0.82
N VAL A 32 0.32 5.65 -0.67
CA VAL A 32 -0.40 5.09 0.48
C VAL A 32 0.34 5.55 1.72
N MET A 33 -0.31 6.41 2.52
CA MET A 33 0.24 6.82 3.80
C MET A 33 0.26 5.62 4.75
N ASN A 34 1.29 5.56 5.58
CA ASN A 34 1.44 4.58 6.66
C ASN A 34 0.19 4.58 7.53
N GLN A 35 -0.70 3.64 7.25
CA GLN A 35 -1.77 3.30 8.15
C GLN A 35 -1.23 2.20 9.04
N ASN A 36 -1.35 2.40 10.34
CA ASN A 36 -1.22 1.33 11.32
C ASN A 36 -2.29 0.28 10.94
N LEU A 37 -1.87 -0.72 10.18
CA LEU A 37 -2.79 -1.69 9.60
C LEU A 37 -2.97 -2.82 10.61
N LEU A 38 -4.15 -2.94 11.16
CA LEU A 38 -4.53 -3.99 12.08
C LEU A 38 -5.55 -4.93 11.41
N GLN A 39 -5.29 -6.23 11.47
CA GLN A 39 -6.16 -7.28 10.93
C GLN A 39 -6.19 -8.47 11.85
N SER A 40 -7.38 -8.99 12.16
CA SER A 40 -7.52 -10.29 12.80
C SER A 40 -7.14 -11.40 11.83
N THR A 41 -6.52 -12.45 12.32
CA THR A 41 -6.31 -13.67 11.56
C THR A 41 -7.64 -14.35 11.21
N THR A 42 -7.66 -15.15 10.16
CA THR A 42 -8.90 -15.82 9.67
C THR A 42 -9.54 -16.74 10.71
N GLY A 43 -8.78 -17.26 11.66
CA GLY A 43 -9.26 -18.06 12.79
C GLY A 43 -9.55 -17.22 14.03
N GLY A 44 -9.16 -15.96 14.06
CA GLY A 44 -9.37 -15.07 15.19
C GLY A 44 -8.47 -15.33 16.40
N SER A 45 -7.43 -16.16 16.26
CA SER A 45 -6.52 -16.47 17.39
C SER A 45 -5.58 -15.31 17.70
N LEU A 46 -5.29 -14.43 16.73
CA LEU A 46 -4.43 -13.26 16.87
C LEU A 46 -4.97 -12.07 16.08
N GLU A 47 -4.50 -10.89 16.45
CA GLU A 47 -4.47 -9.71 15.60
C GLU A 47 -3.05 -9.45 15.14
N VAL A 48 -2.90 -9.06 13.89
CA VAL A 48 -1.60 -8.70 13.29
C VAL A 48 -1.62 -7.22 12.98
N ASN A 49 -0.64 -6.51 13.54
CA ASN A 49 -0.43 -5.10 13.29
C ASN A 49 0.81 -4.91 12.43
N ILE A 50 0.68 -4.16 11.30
CA ILE A 50 1.81 -3.86 10.43
C ILE A 50 2.02 -2.35 10.34
N THR A 51 3.27 -1.93 10.50
CA THR A 51 3.73 -0.57 10.16
C THR A 51 4.89 -0.65 9.17
N THR A 52 5.04 0.37 8.32
CA THR A 52 6.09 0.42 7.31
C THR A 52 7.05 1.59 7.54
N SER A 53 8.29 1.42 7.18
CA SER A 53 9.30 2.48 7.14
C SER A 53 10.14 2.32 5.87
N PRO A 54 10.16 3.32 4.95
CA PRO A 54 9.41 4.58 5.00
C PRO A 54 7.88 4.39 4.90
N GLU A 55 7.12 5.44 5.23
CA GLU A 55 5.66 5.45 5.12
C GLU A 55 5.18 5.32 3.67
N VAL A 56 5.83 6.01 2.76
CA VAL A 56 5.55 5.94 1.33
C VAL A 56 6.43 4.87 0.71
N ILE A 57 5.78 3.82 0.21
CA ILE A 57 6.48 2.70 -0.43
C ILE A 57 6.62 2.99 -1.92
N ALA A 58 7.84 2.86 -2.43
CA ALA A 58 8.15 3.02 -3.85
C ALA A 58 8.85 1.78 -4.41
N PRO A 59 8.69 1.48 -5.72
CA PRO A 59 9.38 0.37 -6.34
C PRO A 59 10.91 0.58 -6.32
N ASN A 60 11.65 -0.51 -6.24
CA ASN A 60 13.11 -0.54 -6.17
C ASN A 60 13.71 0.25 -4.99
N LYS A 61 12.93 0.43 -3.93
CA LYS A 61 13.38 0.97 -2.64
C LYS A 61 13.06 -0.03 -1.53
N GLU A 62 13.99 -0.16 -0.58
CA GLU A 62 13.76 -0.98 0.60
C GLU A 62 12.67 -0.37 1.47
N VAL A 63 11.75 -1.20 1.90
CA VAL A 63 10.77 -0.92 2.94
C VAL A 63 10.93 -1.93 4.06
N LYS A 64 10.83 -1.48 5.30
CA LYS A 64 10.83 -2.33 6.49
C LYS A 64 9.41 -2.48 6.98
N PHE A 65 8.94 -3.72 7.08
CA PHE A 65 7.66 -4.08 7.67
C PHE A 65 7.90 -4.44 9.13
N LYS A 66 7.45 -3.60 10.06
CA LYS A 66 7.40 -3.97 11.47
C LYS A 66 6.05 -4.63 11.71
N ILE A 67 6.09 -5.87 12.20
CA ILE A 67 4.94 -6.72 12.45
C ILE A 67 4.87 -6.97 13.95
N ASN A 68 3.71 -6.73 14.55
CA ASN A 68 3.41 -7.10 15.92
C ASN A 68 2.26 -8.09 15.92
N PHE A 69 2.43 -9.20 16.65
CA PHE A 69 1.35 -10.14 16.92
C PHE A 69 0.71 -9.76 18.25
N LEU A 70 -0.61 -9.60 18.26
CA LEU A 70 -1.37 -9.13 19.42
C LEU A 70 -2.38 -10.18 19.86
N GLU A 71 -2.63 -10.28 21.18
CA GLU A 71 -3.78 -11.04 21.69
C GLU A 71 -5.07 -10.35 21.22
N PRO A 72 -6.10 -11.12 20.81
CA PRO A 72 -7.32 -10.55 20.25
C PRO A 72 -7.97 -9.50 21.14
N ASP A 73 -8.47 -8.42 20.53
CA ASP A 73 -9.15 -7.30 21.19
C ASP A 73 -8.31 -6.59 22.27
N THR A 74 -6.97 -6.69 22.17
CA THR A 74 -6.05 -6.05 23.12
C THR A 74 -4.84 -5.43 22.40
N ASP A 75 -4.10 -4.55 23.10
CA ASP A 75 -2.79 -4.05 22.65
C ASP A 75 -1.62 -4.91 23.15
N LYS A 76 -1.92 -6.06 23.76
CA LYS A 76 -0.91 -6.93 24.37
C LYS A 76 -0.22 -7.80 23.34
N ILE A 77 1.10 -7.74 23.33
CA ILE A 77 1.92 -8.57 22.44
C ILE A 77 1.78 -10.06 22.80
N GLN A 78 1.42 -10.86 21.79
CA GLN A 78 1.51 -12.31 21.88
C GLN A 78 2.94 -12.75 21.59
N VAL A 79 3.59 -13.38 22.54
CA VAL A 79 4.93 -13.95 22.41
C VAL A 79 4.90 -15.36 21.82
N HIS A 80 6.06 -15.88 21.38
CA HIS A 80 6.23 -17.24 20.84
C HIS A 80 5.23 -17.57 19.74
N VAL A 81 5.34 -16.86 18.59
CA VAL A 81 4.50 -17.07 17.42
C VAL A 81 5.30 -17.71 16.30
N ASP A 82 4.78 -18.81 15.74
CA ASP A 82 5.27 -19.45 14.51
C ASP A 82 4.50 -18.89 13.32
N TYR A 83 5.21 -18.33 12.35
CA TYR A 83 4.60 -17.55 11.25
C TYR A 83 5.43 -17.66 9.96
N ASP A 84 4.90 -17.07 8.88
CA ASP A 84 5.67 -16.67 7.71
C ASP A 84 5.29 -15.25 7.29
N PHE A 85 6.10 -14.63 6.46
CA PHE A 85 5.83 -13.38 5.78
C PHE A 85 5.87 -13.63 4.29
N GLN A 86 4.72 -13.50 3.64
CA GLN A 86 4.56 -13.74 2.22
C GLN A 86 4.15 -12.47 1.48
N VAL A 87 4.76 -12.23 0.32
CA VAL A 87 4.33 -11.20 -0.60
C VAL A 87 3.69 -11.86 -1.81
N LEU A 88 2.48 -11.44 -2.14
CA LEU A 88 1.77 -11.89 -3.33
C LEU A 88 1.62 -10.73 -4.31
N LYS A 89 1.76 -11.03 -5.60
CA LYS A 89 1.43 -10.11 -6.69
C LYS A 89 0.37 -10.76 -7.57
N ASN A 90 -0.77 -10.10 -7.76
CA ASN A 90 -1.92 -10.65 -8.49
C ASN A 90 -2.38 -12.03 -7.98
N GLY A 91 -2.24 -12.28 -6.66
CA GLY A 91 -2.62 -13.55 -6.03
C GLY A 91 -1.56 -14.64 -6.08
N GLU A 92 -0.44 -14.44 -6.78
CA GLU A 92 0.69 -15.39 -6.82
C GLU A 92 1.76 -15.00 -5.81
N GLU A 93 2.27 -15.98 -5.06
CA GLU A 93 3.38 -15.77 -4.12
C GLU A 93 4.67 -15.45 -4.89
N VAL A 94 5.22 -14.25 -4.64
CA VAL A 94 6.50 -13.81 -5.22
C VAL A 94 7.63 -13.81 -4.20
N PHE A 95 7.32 -13.96 -2.92
CA PHE A 95 8.29 -14.00 -1.83
C PHE A 95 7.69 -14.70 -0.60
N SER A 96 8.53 -15.46 0.11
CA SER A 96 8.27 -15.99 1.45
C SER A 96 9.57 -15.88 2.26
N ALA A 97 9.49 -15.26 3.42
CA ALA A 97 10.66 -15.05 4.27
C ALA A 97 11.20 -16.39 4.84
N ALA A 98 10.32 -17.32 5.16
CA ALA A 98 10.72 -18.65 5.60
C ALA A 98 11.46 -19.42 4.49
N LYS A 99 10.94 -19.39 3.26
CA LYS A 99 11.58 -20.05 2.09
C LYS A 99 12.96 -19.46 1.77
N GLN A 100 13.16 -18.16 1.98
CA GLN A 100 14.46 -17.51 1.74
C GLN A 100 15.59 -18.12 2.58
N ILE A 101 15.27 -18.64 3.76
CA ILE A 101 16.23 -19.27 4.65
C ILE A 101 16.07 -20.79 4.72
N ASN A 102 15.34 -21.38 3.76
CA ASN A 102 15.06 -22.82 3.67
C ASN A 102 14.42 -23.40 4.95
N GLN A 103 13.52 -22.64 5.57
CA GLN A 103 12.75 -23.09 6.73
C GLN A 103 11.27 -23.24 6.35
N PRO A 104 10.53 -24.15 7.01
CA PRO A 104 9.10 -24.30 6.82
C PRO A 104 8.29 -23.13 7.43
N LEU A 105 8.84 -22.47 8.43
CA LEU A 105 8.25 -21.35 9.16
C LEU A 105 9.33 -20.50 9.82
N LEU A 106 8.95 -19.31 10.28
CA LEU A 106 9.74 -18.44 11.16
C LEU A 106 9.18 -18.50 12.58
N HIS A 107 10.03 -18.20 13.56
CA HIS A 107 9.63 -18.08 14.96
C HIS A 107 10.01 -16.71 15.52
N THR A 108 9.11 -16.05 16.22
CA THR A 108 9.42 -14.89 17.05
C THR A 108 9.14 -15.17 18.51
N ALA A 109 10.18 -15.08 19.33
CA ALA A 109 10.02 -15.20 20.79
C ALA A 109 9.37 -13.95 21.41
N GLU A 110 9.57 -12.78 20.79
CA GLU A 110 9.14 -11.49 21.32
C GLU A 110 7.75 -11.07 20.80
N GLY A 111 7.18 -11.78 19.82
CA GLY A 111 5.91 -11.41 19.19
C GLY A 111 6.00 -10.16 18.33
N SER A 112 7.21 -9.65 18.08
CA SER A 112 7.47 -8.49 17.23
C SER A 112 8.66 -8.78 16.33
N VAL A 113 8.55 -8.40 15.03
CA VAL A 113 9.61 -8.64 14.06
C VAL A 113 9.66 -7.54 13.03
N THR A 114 10.82 -7.32 12.43
CA THR A 114 11.00 -6.38 11.31
C THR A 114 11.58 -7.13 10.12
N ILE A 115 10.87 -7.09 8.98
CA ILE A 115 11.25 -7.76 7.74
C ILE A 115 11.50 -6.72 6.67
N PRO A 116 12.72 -6.62 6.10
CA PRO A 116 12.99 -5.78 4.96
C PRO A 116 12.49 -6.45 3.67
N PHE A 117 11.92 -5.65 2.78
CA PHE A 117 11.51 -6.09 1.45
C PHE A 117 11.67 -4.97 0.43
N MET A 118 11.81 -5.33 -0.86
CA MET A 118 11.89 -4.38 -1.96
C MET A 118 10.95 -4.82 -3.08
N PHE A 119 9.94 -4.00 -3.38
CA PHE A 119 9.05 -4.22 -4.52
C PHE A 119 9.78 -3.93 -5.82
N SER A 120 9.84 -4.89 -6.73
CA SER A 120 10.57 -4.76 -7.99
C SER A 120 9.88 -3.90 -9.05
N SER A 121 8.57 -3.66 -8.91
CA SER A 121 7.76 -2.90 -9.88
C SER A 121 6.50 -2.34 -9.24
N PRO A 122 5.88 -1.33 -9.85
CA PRO A 122 4.55 -0.88 -9.48
C PRO A 122 3.50 -1.99 -9.61
N GLY A 123 2.38 -1.83 -8.91
CA GLY A 123 1.24 -2.73 -9.01
C GLY A 123 0.54 -3.00 -7.69
N SER A 124 -0.47 -3.88 -7.74
CA SER A 124 -1.20 -4.34 -6.56
C SER A 124 -0.52 -5.57 -5.97
N TYR A 125 -0.26 -5.47 -4.67
CA TYR A 125 0.35 -6.53 -3.88
C TYR A 125 -0.50 -6.82 -2.65
N SER A 126 -0.38 -8.03 -2.09
CA SER A 126 -0.81 -8.31 -0.73
C SER A 126 0.34 -8.89 0.09
N ILE A 127 0.36 -8.51 1.35
CA ILE A 127 1.22 -9.10 2.37
C ILE A 127 0.33 -10.07 3.14
N LYS A 128 0.67 -11.34 3.10
CA LYS A 128 -0.01 -12.40 3.84
C LYS A 128 0.90 -12.89 4.96
N ILE A 129 0.35 -12.93 6.16
CA ILE A 129 1.03 -13.39 7.37
C ILE A 129 0.35 -14.67 7.85
N PRO A 130 0.78 -15.85 7.39
CA PRO A 130 0.34 -17.12 7.97
C PRO A 130 0.82 -17.24 9.40
N VAL A 131 -0.05 -17.72 10.28
CA VAL A 131 0.25 -18.10 11.67
C VAL A 131 0.01 -19.61 11.81
N LEU A 132 1.01 -20.31 12.31
CA LEU A 132 1.10 -21.78 12.29
C LEU A 132 1.21 -22.36 13.70
N GLY A 133 1.58 -21.54 14.70
CA GLY A 133 1.72 -21.92 16.08
C GLY A 133 1.75 -20.74 17.02
N ILE A 134 1.29 -20.94 18.25
CA ILE A 134 1.26 -19.96 19.33
C ILE A 134 1.73 -20.65 20.61
N ASN A 135 2.64 -20.01 21.37
CA ASN A 135 3.19 -20.56 22.61
C ASN A 135 3.74 -21.99 22.43
N PHE A 136 4.45 -22.25 21.31
CA PHE A 136 5.01 -23.55 20.93
C PHE A 136 3.96 -24.63 20.64
N ILE A 137 2.69 -24.28 20.52
CA ILE A 137 1.60 -25.20 20.19
C ILE A 137 1.19 -24.96 18.74
N PRO A 138 1.30 -25.96 17.85
CA PRO A 138 0.78 -25.85 16.50
C PRO A 138 -0.73 -25.60 16.50
N ILE A 139 -1.19 -24.73 15.61
CA ILE A 139 -2.62 -24.43 15.41
C ILE A 139 -3.03 -24.80 13.99
N ASN A 140 -4.34 -24.83 13.71
CA ASN A 140 -4.80 -24.84 12.33
C ASN A 140 -4.30 -23.57 11.65
N PRO A 141 -3.65 -23.65 10.47
CA PRO A 141 -3.10 -22.49 9.81
C PRO A 141 -4.16 -21.42 9.57
N GLU A 142 -3.90 -20.23 10.04
CA GLU A 142 -4.71 -19.04 9.81
C GLU A 142 -3.84 -17.89 9.32
N TYR A 143 -4.42 -16.81 8.79
CA TYR A 143 -3.60 -15.71 8.27
C TYR A 143 -4.30 -14.36 8.40
N ALA A 144 -3.51 -13.30 8.48
CA ALA A 144 -3.93 -11.92 8.22
C ALA A 144 -3.43 -11.52 6.82
N GLU A 145 -4.20 -10.69 6.09
CA GLU A 145 -3.81 -10.24 4.75
C GLU A 145 -4.03 -8.73 4.60
N PHE A 146 -3.03 -8.05 4.05
CA PHE A 146 -2.98 -6.60 3.88
C PHE A 146 -2.74 -6.26 2.42
N LYS A 147 -3.51 -5.34 1.86
CA LYS A 147 -3.41 -4.92 0.46
C LYS A 147 -2.61 -3.64 0.31
N PHE A 148 -1.69 -3.61 -0.65
CA PHE A 148 -0.84 -2.48 -0.97
C PHE A 148 -0.91 -2.16 -2.46
N VAL A 149 -0.92 -0.87 -2.79
CA VAL A 149 -0.74 -0.39 -4.17
C VAL A 149 0.58 0.36 -4.22
N ILE A 150 1.52 -0.14 -5.00
CA ILE A 150 2.84 0.45 -5.19
C ILE A 150 2.82 1.26 -6.49
N ASN A 151 3.13 2.55 -6.45
CA ASN A 151 3.08 3.49 -7.58
C ASN A 151 4.47 3.93 -8.03
#